data_ae2658cb5f92eeb6d8be249b5c544c8f
#
_entry.id   ae2658cb5f92eeb6d8be249b5c544c8f
#
_cell.length_a   1.000
_cell.length_b   1.000
_cell.length_c   1.000
_cell.angle_alpha   90.00
_cell.angle_beta   90.00
_cell.angle_gamma   90.00
#
_symmetry.space_group_name_H-M   'P 1'
#
loop_
_entity.id
_entity.type
_entity.pdbx_description
1 polymer ?
#
loop_
_entity_poly.entity_id
_entity_poly.type
_entity_poly.pdbx_seq_one_letter_code
_entity_poly.pdbx_strand_id
1 'polypeptide(L)'
;RRLWRGGPIDGLAAAAARVQQLRMQMIFQDPYASLNPRMRVVDIVGEAPVAHGIVSRRQQVEYVGLQLNRVGLDPTLMRRFPHQFSGGQRARIGIARSLAVKPEFLVCDESVAALDVSIQAQVLNLFMELKRALSLTYLFISHDLGVVQHISDRVVIMYLGRVVES
;
A
#
# COMPACT_ATOMS: atom_id res chain seq x y z
N ARG A 1 -3.66 -24.79 -1.30
CA ARG A 1 -4.68 -24.21 -2.21
C ARG A 1 -4.97 -22.76 -1.80
N ARG A 2 -4.77 -21.82 -2.71
CA ARG A 2 -5.06 -20.39 -2.49
C ARG A 2 -6.46 -20.08 -3.02
N LEU A 3 -7.26 -19.36 -2.22
CA LEU A 3 -8.63 -18.99 -2.56
C LEU A 3 -8.79 -17.48 -2.46
N TRP A 4 -9.57 -16.91 -3.37
CA TRP A 4 -10.05 -15.52 -3.33
C TRP A 4 -11.56 -15.51 -3.44
N ARG A 5 -12.24 -14.96 -2.42
CA ARG A 5 -13.71 -14.94 -2.36
C ARG A 5 -14.34 -16.33 -2.63
N GLY A 6 -13.71 -17.39 -2.07
CA GLY A 6 -14.15 -18.77 -2.24
C GLY A 6 -13.74 -19.44 -3.56
N GLY A 7 -13.27 -18.69 -4.55
CA GLY A 7 -12.77 -19.23 -5.82
C GLY A 7 -11.26 -19.53 -5.79
N PRO A 8 -10.78 -20.61 -6.44
CA PRO A 8 -9.36 -20.91 -6.53
C PRO A 8 -8.65 -19.87 -7.40
N ILE A 9 -7.44 -19.43 -6.97
CA ILE A 9 -6.59 -18.55 -7.73
C ILE A 9 -5.36 -19.25 -8.32
N ASP A 10 -5.17 -20.50 -7.96
CA ASP A 10 -4.14 -21.35 -8.56
C ASP A 10 -4.58 -21.84 -9.94
N GLY A 11 -3.69 -21.75 -10.94
CA GLY A 11 -3.97 -22.20 -12.30
C GLY A 11 -4.80 -21.23 -13.15
N LEU A 12 -4.97 -19.98 -12.72
CA LEU A 12 -5.63 -18.94 -13.53
C LEU A 12 -4.85 -18.67 -14.82
N ALA A 13 -5.58 -18.41 -15.92
CA ALA A 13 -4.99 -17.90 -17.14
C ALA A 13 -4.29 -16.54 -16.89
N ALA A 14 -3.25 -16.23 -17.67
CA ALA A 14 -2.38 -15.06 -17.43
C ALA A 14 -3.16 -13.73 -17.27
N ALA A 15 -4.18 -13.49 -18.07
CA ALA A 15 -5.01 -12.29 -17.97
C ALA A 15 -5.79 -12.23 -16.63
N ALA A 16 -6.43 -13.33 -16.24
CA ALA A 16 -7.15 -13.42 -14.98
C ALA A 16 -6.22 -13.33 -13.77
N ALA A 17 -5.05 -13.96 -13.84
CA ALA A 17 -4.02 -13.87 -12.80
C ALA A 17 -3.54 -12.42 -12.61
N ARG A 18 -3.34 -11.68 -13.70
CA ARG A 18 -2.96 -10.26 -13.67
C ARG A 18 -4.03 -9.40 -12.98
N VAL A 19 -5.29 -9.57 -13.32
CA VAL A 19 -6.40 -8.86 -12.67
C VAL A 19 -6.42 -9.17 -11.17
N GLN A 20 -6.21 -10.43 -10.80
CA GLN A 20 -6.16 -10.85 -9.40
C GLN A 20 -4.98 -10.25 -8.64
N GLN A 21 -3.80 -10.15 -9.28
CA GLN A 21 -2.62 -9.49 -8.69
C GLN A 21 -2.85 -8.01 -8.41
N LEU A 22 -3.59 -7.30 -9.27
CA LEU A 22 -3.91 -5.88 -9.04
C LEU A 22 -4.83 -5.68 -7.82
N ARG A 23 -5.73 -6.63 -7.57
CA ARG A 23 -6.61 -6.59 -6.39
C ARG A 23 -5.89 -6.78 -5.07
N MET A 24 -4.72 -7.40 -5.08
CA MET A 24 -3.89 -7.66 -3.91
C MET A 24 -2.58 -6.93 -4.07
N GLN A 25 -2.31 -5.97 -3.20
CA GLN A 25 -1.07 -5.21 -3.21
C GLN A 25 -0.35 -5.35 -1.89
N MET A 26 0.94 -5.05 -1.89
CA MET A 26 1.80 -5.13 -0.71
C MET A 26 2.52 -3.81 -0.47
N ILE A 27 2.53 -3.40 0.78
CA ILE A 27 3.32 -2.28 1.28
C ILE A 27 4.45 -2.88 2.10
N PHE A 28 5.68 -2.65 1.65
CA PHE A 28 6.88 -3.25 2.23
C PHE A 28 7.38 -2.47 3.45
N GLN A 29 8.13 -3.17 4.29
CA GLN A 29 8.72 -2.69 5.54
C GLN A 29 9.57 -1.43 5.38
N ASP A 30 10.40 -1.35 4.33
CA ASP A 30 11.31 -0.22 4.11
C ASP A 30 10.78 0.73 3.04
N PRO A 31 10.27 1.92 3.44
CA PRO A 31 9.84 2.94 2.49
C PRO A 31 10.99 3.48 1.63
N TYR A 32 12.25 3.35 2.08
CA TYR A 32 13.42 3.79 1.31
C TYR A 32 13.75 2.82 0.19
N ALA A 33 13.85 1.52 0.50
CA ALA A 33 14.17 0.49 -0.49
C ALA A 33 13.01 0.22 -1.46
N SER A 34 11.76 0.49 -1.06
CA SER A 34 10.59 0.22 -1.88
C SER A 34 10.37 1.21 -3.03
N LEU A 35 10.96 2.41 -2.99
CA LEU A 35 10.80 3.44 -4.01
C LEU A 35 12.09 3.56 -4.84
N ASN A 36 11.99 3.46 -6.17
CA ASN A 36 13.15 3.66 -7.04
C ASN A 36 13.66 5.10 -6.92
N PRO A 37 14.90 5.32 -6.39
CA PRO A 37 15.41 6.67 -6.13
C PRO A 37 15.70 7.50 -7.39
N ARG A 38 15.73 6.84 -8.56
CA ARG A 38 15.97 7.47 -9.86
C ARG A 38 14.70 7.89 -10.59
N MET A 39 13.54 7.53 -10.07
CA MET A 39 12.23 7.88 -10.63
C MET A 39 11.59 9.03 -9.85
N ARG A 40 10.84 9.88 -10.55
CA ARG A 40 10.00 10.90 -9.91
C ARG A 40 8.76 10.25 -9.31
N VAL A 41 8.18 10.89 -8.30
CA VAL A 41 6.96 10.39 -7.64
C VAL A 41 5.82 10.16 -8.63
N VAL A 42 5.64 11.05 -9.63
CA VAL A 42 4.63 10.88 -10.68
C VAL A 42 4.81 9.58 -11.46
N ASP A 43 6.04 9.18 -11.70
CA ASP A 43 6.33 7.94 -12.42
C ASP A 43 6.18 6.72 -11.50
N ILE A 44 6.65 6.81 -10.25
CA ILE A 44 6.52 5.74 -9.26
C ILE A 44 5.05 5.37 -9.00
N VAL A 45 4.18 6.36 -8.81
CA VAL A 45 2.76 6.14 -8.53
C VAL A 45 1.96 5.84 -9.80
N GLY A 46 2.37 6.43 -10.94
CA GLY A 46 1.62 6.36 -12.19
C GLY A 46 2.01 5.22 -13.12
N GLU A 47 3.16 4.54 -12.91
CA GLU A 47 3.65 3.48 -13.79
C GLU A 47 2.64 2.33 -13.91
N ALA A 48 2.26 1.74 -12.79
CA ALA A 48 1.36 0.59 -12.77
C ALA A 48 -0.04 0.91 -13.33
N PRO A 49 -0.72 2.00 -12.94
CA PRO A 49 -2.00 2.37 -13.54
C PRO A 49 -1.96 2.53 -15.05
N VAL A 50 -0.89 3.13 -15.60
CA VAL A 50 -0.73 3.30 -17.05
C VAL A 50 -0.43 1.96 -17.71
N ALA A 51 0.49 1.17 -17.19
CA ALA A 51 0.89 -0.12 -17.73
C ALA A 51 -0.27 -1.14 -17.78
N HIS A 52 -1.19 -1.03 -16.82
CA HIS A 52 -2.38 -1.90 -16.75
C HIS A 52 -3.65 -1.29 -17.36
N GLY A 53 -3.55 -0.13 -18.03
CA GLY A 53 -4.66 0.49 -18.73
C GLY A 53 -5.77 1.03 -17.81
N ILE A 54 -5.48 1.26 -16.51
CA ILE A 54 -6.42 1.87 -15.56
C ILE A 54 -6.62 3.35 -15.92
N VAL A 55 -5.54 3.99 -16.38
CA VAL A 55 -5.55 5.36 -16.92
C VAL A 55 -4.66 5.44 -18.15
N SER A 56 -4.96 6.38 -19.06
CA SER A 56 -4.09 6.68 -20.18
C SER A 56 -2.86 7.49 -19.74
N ARG A 57 -1.79 7.48 -20.54
CA ARG A 57 -0.59 8.31 -20.28
C ARG A 57 -0.92 9.81 -20.13
N ARG A 58 -1.93 10.29 -20.85
CA ARG A 58 -2.38 11.70 -20.79
C ARG A 58 -3.03 12.05 -19.45
N GLN A 59 -3.70 11.09 -18.82
CA GLN A 59 -4.39 11.25 -17.53
C GLN A 59 -3.49 10.97 -16.31
N GLN A 60 -2.26 10.48 -16.54
CA GLN A 60 -1.35 10.06 -15.47
C GLN A 60 -1.13 11.15 -14.42
N VAL A 61 -0.83 12.37 -14.85
CA VAL A 61 -0.50 13.50 -13.94
C VAL A 61 -1.68 13.83 -13.03
N GLU A 62 -2.87 13.97 -13.61
CA GLU A 62 -4.09 14.25 -12.88
C GLU A 62 -4.42 13.11 -11.90
N TYR A 63 -4.36 11.86 -12.38
CA TYR A 63 -4.61 10.68 -11.57
C TYR A 63 -3.66 10.55 -10.39
N VAL A 64 -2.36 10.76 -10.61
CA VAL A 64 -1.36 10.75 -9.53
C VAL A 64 -1.62 11.86 -8.53
N GLY A 65 -2.00 13.06 -8.98
CA GLY A 65 -2.40 14.14 -8.10
C GLY A 65 -3.53 13.74 -7.15
N LEU A 66 -4.55 13.05 -7.64
CA LEU A 66 -5.64 12.53 -6.82
C LEU A 66 -5.15 11.47 -5.80
N GLN A 67 -4.21 10.58 -6.19
CA GLN A 67 -3.66 9.60 -5.26
C GLN A 67 -2.83 10.26 -4.16
N LEU A 68 -2.03 11.28 -4.50
CA LEU A 68 -1.24 12.02 -3.51
C LEU A 68 -2.15 12.76 -2.52
N ASN A 69 -3.19 13.43 -2.98
CA ASN A 69 -4.18 14.07 -2.11
C ASN A 69 -4.81 13.07 -1.13
N ARG A 70 -5.15 11.86 -1.57
CA ARG A 70 -5.72 10.81 -0.71
C ARG A 70 -4.84 10.43 0.46
N VAL A 71 -3.54 10.53 0.31
CA VAL A 71 -2.57 10.23 1.37
C VAL A 71 -2.06 11.49 2.09
N GLY A 72 -2.69 12.63 1.86
CA GLY A 72 -2.34 13.90 2.50
C GLY A 72 -1.00 14.50 2.03
N LEU A 73 -0.64 14.27 0.78
CA LEU A 73 0.53 14.89 0.13
C LEU A 73 0.08 15.92 -0.90
N ASP A 74 0.79 17.06 -0.93
CA ASP A 74 0.58 18.09 -1.94
C ASP A 74 0.95 17.56 -3.35
N PRO A 75 -0.01 17.57 -4.32
CA PRO A 75 0.26 17.14 -5.69
C PRO A 75 1.39 17.87 -6.40
N THR A 76 1.69 19.10 -6.01
CA THR A 76 2.81 19.89 -6.60
C THR A 76 4.15 19.21 -6.40
N LEU A 77 4.27 18.35 -5.38
CA LEU A 77 5.48 17.61 -5.07
C LEU A 77 5.74 16.41 -5.99
N MET A 78 4.78 16.02 -6.87
CA MET A 78 4.88 14.81 -7.69
C MET A 78 6.09 14.76 -8.64
N ARG A 79 6.68 15.93 -8.95
CA ARG A 79 7.87 16.00 -9.83
C ARG A 79 9.19 15.78 -9.10
N ARG A 80 9.16 15.69 -7.76
CA ARG A 80 10.35 15.44 -6.92
C ARG A 80 10.73 13.96 -6.93
N PHE A 81 11.97 13.71 -6.51
CA PHE A 81 12.53 12.36 -6.32
C PHE A 81 12.37 11.90 -4.86
N PRO A 82 12.34 10.59 -4.58
CA PRO A 82 12.13 10.06 -3.22
C PRO A 82 13.08 10.62 -2.16
N HIS A 83 14.35 10.86 -2.49
CA HIS A 83 15.34 11.40 -1.54
C HIS A 83 15.02 12.82 -1.04
N GLN A 84 14.10 13.53 -1.70
CA GLN A 84 13.67 14.90 -1.32
C GLN A 84 12.47 14.90 -0.33
N PHE A 85 12.08 13.74 0.19
CA PHE A 85 10.96 13.55 1.10
C PHE A 85 11.40 12.99 2.44
N SER A 86 10.68 13.32 3.52
CA SER A 86 10.84 12.70 4.84
C SER A 86 10.43 11.23 4.82
N GLY A 87 10.79 10.47 5.85
CA GLY A 87 10.39 9.06 6.01
C GLY A 87 8.88 8.86 5.94
N GLY A 88 8.12 9.66 6.68
CA GLY A 88 6.66 9.61 6.67
C GLY A 88 6.04 9.99 5.32
N GLN A 89 6.61 10.96 4.61
CA GLN A 89 6.18 11.30 3.26
C GLN A 89 6.46 10.16 2.28
N ARG A 90 7.60 9.48 2.38
CA ARG A 90 7.90 8.29 1.56
C ARG A 90 6.96 7.13 1.83
N ALA A 91 6.62 6.88 3.10
CA ALA A 91 5.61 5.90 3.45
C ALA A 91 4.27 6.22 2.78
N ARG A 92 3.82 7.48 2.81
CA ARG A 92 2.61 7.94 2.13
C ARG A 92 2.69 7.76 0.60
N ILE A 93 3.85 8.00 -0.03
CA ILE A 93 4.06 7.72 -1.46
C ILE A 93 3.93 6.22 -1.75
N GLY A 94 4.49 5.35 -0.91
CA GLY A 94 4.34 3.89 -1.02
C GLY A 94 2.89 3.44 -0.92
N ILE A 95 2.12 4.03 0.01
CA ILE A 95 0.67 3.81 0.13
C ILE A 95 -0.05 4.28 -1.14
N ALA A 96 0.22 5.51 -1.62
CA ALA A 96 -0.39 6.05 -2.84
C ALA A 96 -0.12 5.16 -4.06
N ARG A 97 1.11 4.64 -4.21
CA ARG A 97 1.48 3.69 -5.27
C ARG A 97 0.63 2.42 -5.20
N SER A 98 0.49 1.83 -4.01
CA SER A 98 -0.30 0.61 -3.84
C SER A 98 -1.79 0.85 -4.11
N LEU A 99 -2.34 2.01 -3.73
CA LEU A 99 -3.73 2.37 -4.00
C LEU A 99 -4.02 2.71 -5.46
N ALA A 100 -2.99 3.12 -6.22
CA ALA A 100 -3.15 3.57 -7.60
C ALA A 100 -3.70 2.50 -8.55
N VAL A 101 -3.57 1.23 -8.22
CA VAL A 101 -4.15 0.12 -8.99
C VAL A 101 -5.53 -0.33 -8.48
N LYS A 102 -6.13 0.41 -7.55
CA LYS A 102 -7.46 0.17 -6.96
C LYS A 102 -7.56 -1.24 -6.34
N PRO A 103 -6.69 -1.58 -5.37
CA PRO A 103 -6.74 -2.89 -4.72
C PRO A 103 -8.00 -3.05 -3.86
N GLU A 104 -8.33 -4.29 -3.53
CA GLU A 104 -9.35 -4.67 -2.55
C GLU A 104 -8.69 -5.16 -1.23
N PHE A 105 -7.44 -5.64 -1.33
CA PHE A 105 -6.69 -6.22 -0.24
C PHE A 105 -5.25 -5.70 -0.20
N LEU A 106 -4.80 -5.25 0.96
CA LEU A 106 -3.44 -4.78 1.18
C LEU A 106 -2.75 -5.64 2.24
N VAL A 107 -1.58 -6.16 1.91
CA VAL A 107 -0.64 -6.72 2.89
C VAL A 107 0.29 -5.60 3.32
N CYS A 108 0.29 -5.28 4.60
CA CYS A 108 1.15 -4.26 5.21
C CYS A 108 2.19 -4.99 6.07
N ASP A 109 3.38 -5.18 5.53
CA ASP A 109 4.46 -5.89 6.19
C ASP A 109 5.36 -4.88 6.90
N GLU A 110 5.21 -4.79 8.23
CA GLU A 110 5.93 -3.85 9.11
C GLU A 110 6.01 -2.40 8.56
N SER A 111 4.99 -1.99 7.82
CA SER A 111 4.97 -0.78 6.99
C SER A 111 5.14 0.55 7.75
N VAL A 112 5.10 0.52 9.07
CA VAL A 112 5.27 1.70 9.94
C VAL A 112 6.43 1.54 10.94
N ALA A 113 7.09 0.38 10.99
CA ALA A 113 8.12 0.07 12.01
C ALA A 113 9.36 0.99 11.93
N ALA A 114 9.70 1.49 10.74
CA ALA A 114 10.85 2.36 10.52
C ALA A 114 10.54 3.85 10.72
N LEU A 115 9.37 4.21 11.25
CA LEU A 115 8.92 5.60 11.44
C LEU A 115 8.97 6.00 12.91
N ASP A 116 9.24 7.28 13.17
CA ASP A 116 9.10 7.87 14.50
C ASP A 116 7.67 7.71 15.02
N VAL A 117 7.49 7.58 16.34
CA VAL A 117 6.20 7.30 16.98
C VAL A 117 5.08 8.26 16.55
N SER A 118 5.37 9.57 16.46
CA SER A 118 4.38 10.57 16.05
C SER A 118 3.97 10.43 14.58
N ILE A 119 4.91 10.11 13.71
CA ILE A 119 4.68 9.88 12.29
C ILE A 119 3.97 8.54 12.08
N GLN A 120 4.35 7.51 12.85
CA GLN A 120 3.68 6.22 12.86
C GLN A 120 2.19 6.36 13.17
N ALA A 121 1.82 7.11 14.21
CA ALA A 121 0.43 7.37 14.55
C ALA A 121 -0.35 8.05 13.42
N GLN A 122 0.26 9.04 12.74
CA GLN A 122 -0.36 9.71 11.60
C GLN A 122 -0.60 8.75 10.43
N VAL A 123 0.35 7.86 10.14
CA VAL A 123 0.23 6.88 9.06
C VAL A 123 -0.81 5.79 9.40
N LEU A 124 -0.88 5.38 10.66
CA LEU A 124 -1.93 4.45 11.12
C LEU A 124 -3.33 5.05 10.99
N ASN A 125 -3.51 6.31 11.39
CA ASN A 125 -4.79 7.01 11.19
C ASN A 125 -5.15 7.09 9.70
N LEU A 126 -4.18 7.38 8.83
CA LEU A 126 -4.39 7.35 7.38
C LEU A 126 -4.85 5.97 6.90
N PHE A 127 -4.26 4.86 7.38
CA PHE A 127 -4.73 3.51 7.05
C PHE A 127 -6.19 3.29 7.47
N MET A 128 -6.57 3.75 8.66
CA MET A 128 -7.96 3.63 9.16
C MET A 128 -8.94 4.44 8.30
N GLU A 129 -8.58 5.66 7.91
CA GLU A 129 -9.38 6.49 7.00
C GLU A 129 -9.54 5.84 5.62
N LEU A 130 -8.45 5.34 5.04
CA LEU A 130 -8.46 4.65 3.75
C LEU A 130 -9.26 3.35 3.79
N LYS A 131 -9.18 2.58 4.90
CA LYS A 131 -9.99 1.37 5.12
C LYS A 131 -11.48 1.68 4.97
N ARG A 132 -11.94 2.75 5.63
CA ARG A 132 -13.35 3.17 5.59
C ARG A 132 -13.74 3.75 4.24
N ALA A 133 -12.94 4.66 3.69
CA ALA A 133 -13.26 5.38 2.46
C ALA A 133 -13.25 4.50 1.21
N LEU A 134 -12.42 3.45 1.19
CA LEU A 134 -12.22 2.58 0.03
C LEU A 134 -12.67 1.13 0.26
N SER A 135 -13.26 0.83 1.42
CA SER A 135 -13.69 -0.53 1.80
C SER A 135 -12.56 -1.56 1.67
N LEU A 136 -11.35 -1.20 2.10
CA LEU A 136 -10.18 -2.05 2.01
C LEU A 136 -10.15 -3.10 3.11
N THR A 137 -9.63 -4.27 2.77
CA THR A 137 -9.25 -5.30 3.74
C THR A 137 -7.73 -5.29 3.91
N TYR A 138 -7.25 -5.33 5.16
CA TYR A 138 -5.82 -5.38 5.46
C TYR A 138 -5.41 -6.71 6.09
N LEU A 139 -4.25 -7.21 5.69
CA LEU A 139 -3.43 -8.10 6.50
C LEU A 139 -2.25 -7.29 7.03
N PHE A 140 -2.29 -6.94 8.31
CA PHE A 140 -1.28 -6.10 8.94
C PHE A 140 -0.32 -6.97 9.73
N ILE A 141 0.96 -6.96 9.38
CA ILE A 141 2.03 -7.69 10.07
C ILE A 141 2.80 -6.67 10.90
N SER A 142 2.90 -6.89 12.21
CA SER A 142 3.62 -6.03 13.13
C SER A 142 4.10 -6.82 14.34
N HIS A 143 5.20 -6.40 14.92
CA HIS A 143 5.68 -6.86 16.22
C HIS A 143 5.30 -5.90 17.36
N ASP A 144 4.67 -4.76 17.05
CA ASP A 144 4.21 -3.77 18.02
C ASP A 144 2.72 -4.01 18.35
N LEU A 145 2.46 -4.42 19.60
CA LEU A 145 1.10 -4.70 20.08
C LEU A 145 0.21 -3.45 20.09
N GLY A 146 0.77 -2.26 20.34
CA GLY A 146 0.00 -1.01 20.28
C GLY A 146 -0.52 -0.72 18.88
N VAL A 147 0.30 -0.97 17.86
CA VAL A 147 -0.11 -0.88 16.44
C VAL A 147 -1.22 -1.88 16.16
N VAL A 148 -1.04 -3.14 16.58
CA VAL A 148 -2.02 -4.21 16.32
C VAL A 148 -3.37 -3.90 16.94
N GLN A 149 -3.39 -3.46 18.21
CA GLN A 149 -4.63 -3.09 18.90
C GLN A 149 -5.38 -1.93 18.23
N HIS A 150 -4.62 -0.98 17.64
CA HIS A 150 -5.21 0.20 17.02
C HIS A 150 -5.89 -0.08 15.67
N ILE A 151 -5.33 -1.00 14.86
CA ILE A 151 -5.75 -1.18 13.46
C ILE A 151 -6.58 -2.46 13.21
N SER A 152 -6.46 -3.47 14.10
CA SER A 152 -6.95 -4.82 13.81
C SER A 152 -8.34 -5.09 14.40
N ASP A 153 -9.18 -5.76 13.62
CA ASP A 153 -10.47 -6.33 14.09
C ASP A 153 -10.28 -7.77 14.62
N ARG A 154 -9.24 -8.47 14.12
CA ARG A 154 -8.85 -9.83 14.52
C ARG A 154 -7.34 -9.93 14.54
N VAL A 155 -6.81 -10.70 15.48
CA VAL A 155 -5.38 -10.89 15.68
C VAL A 155 -5.04 -12.36 15.59
N VAL A 156 -3.90 -12.66 14.96
CA VAL A 156 -3.30 -14.00 14.90
C VAL A 156 -1.88 -13.88 15.43
N ILE A 157 -1.56 -14.63 16.48
CA ILE A 157 -0.22 -14.67 17.08
C ILE A 157 0.56 -15.82 16.51
N MET A 158 1.77 -15.51 16.02
CA MET A 158 2.70 -16.48 15.47
C MET A 158 3.96 -16.60 16.35
N TYR A 159 4.40 -17.82 16.60
CA TYR A 159 5.64 -18.12 17.28
C TYR A 159 6.40 -19.24 16.53
N LEU A 160 7.67 -19.00 16.21
CA LEU A 160 8.53 -19.93 15.44
C LEU A 160 7.84 -20.47 14.16
N GLY A 161 7.15 -19.60 13.42
CA GLY A 161 6.48 -19.95 12.16
C GLY A 161 5.16 -20.72 12.32
N ARG A 162 4.64 -20.85 13.54
CA ARG A 162 3.36 -21.51 13.82
C ARG A 162 2.37 -20.54 14.44
N VAL A 163 1.11 -20.69 14.10
CA VAL A 163 0.01 -19.97 14.78
C VAL A 163 -0.17 -20.61 16.15
N VAL A 164 -0.13 -19.77 17.20
CA VAL A 164 -0.29 -20.20 18.61
C VAL A 164 -1.59 -19.69 19.22
N GLU A 165 -2.15 -18.59 18.66
CA GLU A 165 -3.41 -18.01 19.14
C GLU A 165 -4.12 -17.29 17.99
N SER A 166 -5.47 -17.22 18.00
CA SER A 166 -6.31 -16.51 17.02
C SER A 166 -7.67 -16.11 17.59
#